data_36a51269261965717af3d0a6add311bd
#
_entry.id   36a51269261965717af3d0a6add311bd
#
_cell.length_a   1.000
_cell.length_b   1.000
_cell.length_c   1.000
_cell.angle_alpha   90.00
_cell.angle_beta   90.00
_cell.angle_gamma   90.00
#
_symmetry.space_group_name_H-M   'P 1'
#
loop_
_entity.id
_entity.type
_entity.pdbx_description
1 polymer ?
#
loop_
_entity_poly.entity_id
_entity_poly.type
_entity_poly.pdbx_seq_one_letter_code
_entity_poly.pdbx_strand_id
1 'polypeptide(L)'
;MPDSYVQRGDQASIIGGAINFVKELEQRIQFLGGQKVTGAESQSMPFSEFFMFPQYSTSSSGESSAAKVGEVSSEASIADIEVTVVESHANLKIRTRKRAKQLLKMVSALYSMRLTILHLNVTTTADIVLYCISVKLEEECRLGSVEEIAGAVHNTLEMIEQESAQNEDPNTNTS
;
A
#
# COMPACT_ATOMS: atom_id res chain seq x y z
N MET A 1 14.09 17.90 11.27
CA MET A 1 15.51 17.91 10.90
C MET A 1 16.32 18.25 12.14
N PRO A 2 17.35 17.47 12.52
CA PRO A 2 18.18 17.75 13.71
C PRO A 2 18.98 19.04 13.54
N ASP A 3 19.18 19.76 14.63
CA ASP A 3 19.91 21.04 14.66
C ASP A 3 21.38 20.93 14.18
N SER A 4 21.95 19.72 14.20
CA SER A 4 23.30 19.41 13.71
C SER A 4 23.52 19.69 12.22
N TYR A 5 22.44 19.78 11.43
CA TYR A 5 22.50 20.03 9.98
C TYR A 5 22.44 21.53 9.62
N VAL A 6 22.15 22.39 10.59
CA VAL A 6 22.03 23.83 10.38
C VAL A 6 23.07 24.55 11.24
N GLN A 7 24.15 25.03 10.64
CA GLN A 7 25.21 25.77 11.35
C GLN A 7 24.88 27.26 11.57
N ARG A 8 23.98 27.82 10.77
CA ARG A 8 23.50 29.20 10.85
C ARG A 8 22.02 29.25 10.51
N GLY A 9 21.28 30.15 11.15
CA GLY A 9 19.86 30.35 10.95
C GLY A 9 19.47 31.10 9.67
N ASP A 10 20.39 31.30 8.71
CA ASP A 10 20.07 31.92 7.44
C ASP A 10 19.42 30.88 6.48
N GLN A 11 18.63 31.39 5.53
CA GLN A 11 17.85 30.57 4.61
C GLN A 11 18.72 29.61 3.76
N ALA A 12 19.91 30.04 3.35
CA ALA A 12 20.82 29.22 2.56
C ALA A 12 21.39 28.06 3.37
N SER A 13 21.73 28.27 4.64
CA SER A 13 22.21 27.24 5.57
C SER A 13 21.10 26.22 5.89
N ILE A 14 19.86 26.68 6.04
CA ILE A 14 18.70 25.81 6.27
C ILE A 14 18.46 24.91 5.05
N ILE A 15 18.46 25.46 3.83
CA ILE A 15 18.28 24.70 2.61
C ILE A 15 19.44 23.73 2.40
N GLY A 16 20.69 24.16 2.59
CA GLY A 16 21.85 23.28 2.48
C GLY A 16 21.82 22.13 3.49
N GLY A 17 21.43 22.40 4.73
CA GLY A 17 21.26 21.41 5.78
C GLY A 17 20.13 20.42 5.45
N ALA A 18 19.02 20.90 4.89
CA ALA A 18 17.92 20.05 4.46
C ALA A 18 18.33 19.09 3.33
N ILE A 19 19.07 19.59 2.34
CA ILE A 19 19.60 18.75 1.24
C ILE A 19 20.53 17.67 1.78
N ASN A 20 21.44 18.00 2.69
CA ASN A 20 22.37 17.04 3.28
C ASN A 20 21.63 15.99 4.11
N PHE A 21 20.62 16.39 4.88
CA PHE A 21 19.78 15.46 5.66
C PHE A 21 19.00 14.50 4.77
N VAL A 22 18.41 14.98 3.66
CA VAL A 22 17.73 14.14 2.69
C VAL A 22 18.68 13.11 2.06
N LYS A 23 19.88 13.55 1.66
CA LYS A 23 20.90 12.65 1.11
C LYS A 23 21.34 11.57 2.10
N GLU A 24 21.48 11.91 3.37
CA GLU A 24 21.81 10.92 4.41
C GLU A 24 20.66 9.93 4.61
N LEU A 25 19.41 10.39 4.60
CA LEU A 25 18.25 9.50 4.65
C LEU A 25 18.19 8.57 3.44
N GLU A 26 18.46 9.07 2.24
CA GLU A 26 18.55 8.25 1.03
C GLU A 26 19.63 7.16 1.13
N GLN A 27 20.82 7.52 1.63
CA GLN A 27 21.91 6.57 1.87
C GLN A 27 21.53 5.52 2.92
N ARG A 28 20.84 5.92 4.00
CA ARG A 28 20.32 4.99 5.01
C ARG A 28 19.31 4.01 4.44
N ILE A 29 18.38 4.49 3.61
CA ILE A 29 17.40 3.65 2.93
C ILE A 29 18.10 2.66 2.00
N GLN A 30 19.10 3.11 1.22
CA GLN A 30 19.89 2.24 0.35
C GLN A 30 20.69 1.19 1.13
N PHE A 31 21.27 1.57 2.28
CA PHE A 31 21.99 0.65 3.14
C PHE A 31 21.08 -0.40 3.77
N LEU A 32 19.90 -0.01 4.25
CA LEU A 32 18.89 -0.92 4.81
C LEU A 32 18.27 -1.81 3.73
N GLY A 33 18.04 -1.28 2.52
CA GLY A 33 17.56 -2.06 1.38
C GLY A 33 18.63 -2.94 0.73
N GLY A 34 19.91 -2.65 0.95
CA GLY A 34 21.05 -3.41 0.42
C GLY A 34 21.43 -4.63 1.24
N GLN A 35 20.91 -4.82 2.44
CA GLN A 35 21.03 -6.07 3.19
C GLN A 35 20.05 -7.13 2.66
N LYS A 36 20.16 -7.46 1.36
CA LYS A 36 19.66 -8.74 0.88
C LYS A 36 20.49 -9.83 1.56
N VAL A 37 19.85 -10.54 2.45
CA VAL A 37 20.33 -11.82 2.95
C VAL A 37 20.56 -12.71 1.72
N THR A 38 21.83 -12.93 1.37
CA THR A 38 22.24 -13.95 0.42
C THR A 38 21.96 -15.29 1.10
N GLY A 39 20.88 -15.93 0.75
CA GLY A 39 20.59 -17.27 1.22
C GLY A 39 19.11 -17.64 1.04
N ALA A 40 18.89 -18.55 0.11
CA ALA A 40 17.66 -19.21 -0.25
C ALA A 40 16.73 -18.42 -1.21
N GLU A 41 16.56 -18.99 -2.41
CA GLU A 41 15.48 -18.73 -3.34
C GLU A 41 14.12 -19.12 -2.71
N SER A 42 13.67 -18.34 -1.75
CA SER A 42 12.24 -18.27 -1.46
C SER A 42 11.66 -17.28 -2.46
N GLN A 43 10.65 -17.71 -3.19
CA GLN A 43 9.83 -16.86 -4.07
C GLN A 43 9.17 -15.77 -3.20
N SER A 44 9.95 -14.76 -2.79
CA SER A 44 9.41 -13.63 -2.05
C SER A 44 8.50 -12.86 -2.99
N MET A 45 7.25 -12.74 -2.61
CA MET A 45 6.25 -11.95 -3.35
C MET A 45 6.78 -10.54 -3.59
N PRO A 46 6.62 -9.99 -4.82
CA PRO A 46 7.04 -8.62 -5.10
C PRO A 46 6.50 -7.64 -4.07
N PHE A 47 7.33 -6.71 -3.62
CA PHE A 47 7.00 -5.66 -2.65
C PHE A 47 6.68 -6.10 -1.21
N SER A 48 6.86 -7.36 -0.84
CA SER A 48 6.61 -7.82 0.55
C SER A 48 7.42 -7.06 1.60
N GLU A 49 8.65 -6.69 1.26
CA GLU A 49 9.57 -5.95 2.15
C GLU A 49 9.10 -4.50 2.46
N PHE A 50 8.14 -3.97 1.69
CA PHE A 50 7.61 -2.62 1.92
C PHE A 50 6.55 -2.55 3.02
N PHE A 51 6.09 -3.69 3.50
CA PHE A 51 5.06 -3.80 4.53
C PHE A 51 5.71 -4.17 5.86
N MET A 52 5.54 -3.31 6.87
CA MET A 52 6.04 -3.58 8.23
C MET A 52 4.98 -4.25 9.10
N PHE A 53 3.76 -3.72 9.08
CA PHE A 53 2.62 -4.20 9.87
C PHE A 53 1.32 -4.11 9.06
N PRO A 54 1.13 -4.97 8.05
CA PRO A 54 -0.09 -4.92 7.25
C PRO A 54 -1.32 -5.25 8.11
N GLN A 55 -2.34 -4.40 8.05
CA GLN A 55 -3.63 -4.64 8.71
C GLN A 55 -4.38 -5.80 8.07
N TYR A 56 -4.24 -5.93 6.74
CA TYR A 56 -4.75 -7.06 5.97
C TYR A 56 -3.63 -7.67 5.14
N SER A 57 -3.44 -8.98 5.23
CA SER A 57 -2.46 -9.72 4.45
C SER A 57 -3.04 -11.06 4.01
N THR A 58 -3.00 -11.31 2.71
CA THR A 58 -3.42 -12.58 2.10
C THR A 58 -2.23 -13.34 1.52
N SER A 59 -1.09 -13.34 2.21
CA SER A 59 0.05 -14.15 1.82
C SER A 59 -0.13 -15.58 2.29
N SER A 60 -0.24 -16.52 1.35
CA SER A 60 -0.11 -17.95 1.62
C SER A 60 1.35 -18.32 1.79
N SER A 61 1.93 -18.10 2.96
CA SER A 61 3.15 -18.75 3.39
C SER A 61 3.12 -18.88 4.92
N GLY A 62 3.21 -20.14 5.37
CA GLY A 62 2.93 -20.58 6.71
C GLY A 62 3.72 -19.87 7.80
N GLU A 63 3.07 -19.69 8.84
CA GLU A 63 3.19 -20.02 10.24
C GLU A 63 2.44 -19.05 11.15
N SER A 64 1.47 -19.66 11.83
CA SER A 64 1.07 -19.43 13.22
C SER A 64 0.42 -18.07 13.59
N SER A 65 -0.90 -18.00 13.57
CA SER A 65 -1.72 -18.07 14.81
C SER A 65 -3.21 -18.05 14.48
N ALA A 66 -3.86 -19.08 14.92
CA ALA A 66 -5.25 -19.40 15.09
C ALA A 66 -6.32 -18.29 14.91
N ALA A 67 -7.23 -18.48 13.93
CA ALA A 67 -8.67 -18.62 14.16
C ALA A 67 -9.45 -18.94 12.88
N LYS A 68 -10.03 -20.16 12.90
CA LYS A 68 -11.24 -20.66 12.19
C LYS A 68 -11.32 -20.75 10.68
N VAL A 69 -11.19 -22.00 10.28
CA VAL A 69 -11.86 -22.86 9.30
C VAL A 69 -13.09 -22.24 8.63
N GLY A 70 -13.00 -22.17 7.31
CA GLY A 70 -14.07 -22.07 6.36
C GLY A 70 -13.52 -22.36 4.98
N GLU A 71 -13.61 -23.66 4.55
CA GLU A 71 -13.28 -24.07 3.19
C GLU A 71 -14.12 -23.30 2.18
N VAL A 72 -13.50 -22.52 1.32
CA VAL A 72 -13.90 -22.38 -0.09
C VAL A 72 -12.63 -22.11 -0.89
N SER A 73 -12.29 -23.00 -1.79
CA SER A 73 -11.27 -22.86 -2.82
C SER A 73 -11.59 -21.66 -3.71
N SER A 74 -10.90 -20.56 -3.51
CA SER A 74 -10.77 -19.52 -4.53
C SER A 74 -9.32 -19.08 -4.56
N GLU A 75 -8.78 -18.93 -5.75
CA GLU A 75 -7.44 -18.42 -6.02
C GLU A 75 -7.13 -17.26 -5.08
N ALA A 76 -6.16 -17.45 -4.19
CA ALA A 76 -5.87 -16.53 -3.12
C ALA A 76 -5.64 -15.13 -3.68
N SER A 77 -6.61 -14.26 -3.50
CA SER A 77 -6.49 -12.83 -3.78
C SER A 77 -5.30 -12.30 -2.97
N ILE A 78 -4.25 -11.87 -3.66
CA ILE A 78 -3.08 -11.30 -3.01
C ILE A 78 -3.39 -9.83 -2.77
N ALA A 79 -3.70 -9.48 -1.52
CA ALA A 79 -3.83 -8.10 -1.11
C ALA A 79 -3.18 -7.89 0.26
N ASP A 80 -2.19 -7.01 0.34
CA ASP A 80 -1.66 -6.49 1.60
C ASP A 80 -1.99 -5.02 1.69
N ILE A 81 -2.48 -4.60 2.85
CA ILE A 81 -2.86 -3.23 3.11
C ILE A 81 -2.21 -2.80 4.42
N GLU A 82 -1.43 -1.73 4.35
CA GLU A 82 -0.86 -1.05 5.52
C GLU A 82 -1.33 0.40 5.51
N VAL A 83 -1.89 0.84 6.63
CA VAL A 83 -2.37 2.20 6.83
C VAL A 83 -1.65 2.84 8.00
N THR A 84 -1.21 4.07 7.84
CA THR A 84 -0.66 4.90 8.91
C THR A 84 -1.41 6.21 8.94
N VAL A 85 -1.97 6.57 10.09
CA VAL A 85 -2.70 7.84 10.28
C VAL A 85 -1.91 8.76 11.18
N VAL A 86 -1.76 10.01 10.76
CA VAL A 86 -1.15 11.08 11.54
C VAL A 86 -2.04 12.32 11.43
N GLU A 87 -2.67 12.68 12.55
CA GLU A 87 -3.64 13.79 12.60
C GLU A 87 -4.77 13.60 11.57
N SER A 88 -4.87 14.51 10.60
CA SER A 88 -5.86 14.49 9.51
C SER A 88 -5.32 13.89 8.20
N HIS A 89 -4.21 13.19 8.25
CA HIS A 89 -3.57 12.60 7.08
C HIS A 89 -3.37 11.10 7.26
N ALA A 90 -3.55 10.34 6.18
CA ALA A 90 -3.23 8.92 6.17
C ALA A 90 -2.32 8.57 4.99
N ASN A 91 -1.43 7.61 5.23
CA ASN A 91 -0.64 6.98 4.19
C ASN A 91 -1.11 5.53 4.04
N LEU A 92 -1.42 5.16 2.82
CA LEU A 92 -1.91 3.84 2.43
C LEU A 92 -0.87 3.17 1.55
N LYS A 93 -0.44 1.97 1.92
CA LYS A 93 0.32 1.09 1.05
C LYS A 93 -0.55 -0.12 0.73
N ILE A 94 -0.77 -0.37 -0.54
CA ILE A 94 -1.66 -1.43 -1.00
C ILE A 94 -0.94 -2.23 -2.07
N ARG A 95 -0.70 -3.52 -1.80
CA ARG A 95 -0.20 -4.48 -2.76
C ARG A 95 -1.35 -5.39 -3.18
N THR A 96 -1.56 -5.54 -4.47
CA THR A 96 -2.65 -6.38 -4.99
C THR A 96 -2.34 -6.86 -6.41
N ARG A 97 -3.09 -7.81 -6.91
CA ARG A 97 -3.05 -8.18 -8.32
C ARG A 97 -3.59 -7.05 -9.18
N LYS A 98 -3.00 -6.88 -10.36
CA LYS A 98 -3.43 -5.90 -11.35
C LYS A 98 -4.78 -6.30 -11.95
N ARG A 99 -5.76 -5.42 -11.87
CA ARG A 99 -7.09 -5.57 -12.46
C ARG A 99 -7.44 -4.40 -13.38
N ALA A 100 -8.30 -4.65 -14.36
CA ALA A 100 -8.76 -3.60 -15.26
C ALA A 100 -9.50 -2.49 -14.48
N LYS A 101 -9.20 -1.24 -14.78
CA LYS A 101 -9.83 -0.06 -14.16
C LYS A 101 -9.68 0.03 -12.63
N GLN A 102 -8.81 -0.78 -12.02
CA GLN A 102 -8.63 -0.85 -10.57
C GLN A 102 -8.29 0.51 -9.95
N LEU A 103 -7.31 1.22 -10.53
CA LEU A 103 -6.94 2.55 -10.03
C LEU A 103 -8.12 3.52 -10.06
N LEU A 104 -8.88 3.56 -11.15
CA LEU A 104 -10.02 4.45 -11.28
C LEU A 104 -11.09 4.16 -10.21
N LYS A 105 -11.40 2.88 -9.99
CA LYS A 105 -12.37 2.45 -8.98
C LYS A 105 -11.89 2.78 -7.57
N MET A 106 -10.60 2.57 -7.28
CA MET A 106 -10.01 2.90 -6.00
C MET A 106 -10.03 4.40 -5.71
N VAL A 107 -9.63 5.23 -6.69
CA VAL A 107 -9.70 6.69 -6.57
C VAL A 107 -11.13 7.16 -6.32
N SER A 108 -12.10 6.62 -7.05
CA SER A 108 -13.51 6.93 -6.86
C SER A 108 -14.02 6.53 -5.46
N ALA A 109 -13.60 5.36 -4.97
CA ALA A 109 -13.97 4.89 -3.63
C ALA A 109 -13.38 5.78 -2.54
N LEU A 110 -12.08 6.10 -2.60
CA LEU A 110 -11.43 6.99 -1.64
C LEU A 110 -12.12 8.36 -1.60
N TYR A 111 -12.46 8.90 -2.76
CA TYR A 111 -13.19 10.17 -2.82
C TYR A 111 -14.59 10.07 -2.18
N SER A 112 -15.32 8.98 -2.40
CA SER A 112 -16.63 8.75 -1.77
C SER A 112 -16.57 8.62 -0.24
N MET A 113 -15.42 8.16 0.27
CA MET A 113 -15.14 8.06 1.72
C MET A 113 -14.67 9.40 2.32
N ARG A 114 -14.64 10.49 1.56
CA ARG A 114 -14.10 11.78 1.97
C ARG A 114 -12.61 11.76 2.32
N LEU A 115 -11.87 10.95 1.57
CA LEU A 115 -10.40 10.89 1.60
C LEU A 115 -9.86 11.60 0.35
N THR A 116 -9.35 12.81 0.53
CA THR A 116 -8.78 13.61 -0.57
C THR A 116 -7.36 13.16 -0.85
N ILE A 117 -7.10 12.69 -2.06
CA ILE A 117 -5.78 12.22 -2.47
C ILE A 117 -4.85 13.41 -2.65
N LEU A 118 -3.74 13.43 -1.90
CA LEU A 118 -2.67 14.42 -1.98
C LEU A 118 -1.52 13.94 -2.85
N HIS A 119 -1.19 12.66 -2.73
CA HIS A 119 -0.11 12.03 -3.49
C HIS A 119 -0.49 10.61 -3.86
N LEU A 120 -0.14 10.19 -5.07
CA LEU A 120 -0.37 8.85 -5.58
C LEU A 120 0.87 8.38 -6.33
N ASN A 121 1.43 7.27 -5.90
CA ASN A 121 2.49 6.56 -6.60
C ASN A 121 1.99 5.15 -6.92
N VAL A 122 2.22 4.71 -8.16
CA VAL A 122 1.82 3.38 -8.64
C VAL A 122 3.02 2.69 -9.25
N THR A 123 3.38 1.55 -8.71
CA THR A 123 4.48 0.71 -9.24
C THR A 123 3.92 -0.65 -9.62
N THR A 124 4.22 -1.11 -10.82
CA THR A 124 3.74 -2.40 -11.33
C THR A 124 4.92 -3.31 -11.63
N THR A 125 4.85 -4.54 -11.19
CA THR A 125 5.82 -5.60 -11.50
C THR A 125 5.04 -6.87 -11.88
N ALA A 126 5.16 -7.31 -13.14
CA ALA A 126 4.37 -8.41 -13.69
C ALA A 126 2.85 -8.17 -13.50
N ASP A 127 2.19 -9.02 -12.76
CA ASP A 127 0.76 -8.97 -12.45
C ASP A 127 0.43 -8.33 -11.10
N ILE A 128 1.45 -7.88 -10.36
CA ILE A 128 1.31 -7.23 -9.05
C ILE A 128 1.47 -5.72 -9.20
N VAL A 129 0.64 -4.98 -8.49
CA VAL A 129 0.72 -3.53 -8.39
C VAL A 129 0.80 -3.09 -6.94
N LEU A 130 1.69 -2.14 -6.69
CA LEU A 130 1.84 -1.43 -5.41
C LEU A 130 1.33 -0.01 -5.59
N TYR A 131 0.35 0.36 -4.77
CA TYR A 131 -0.12 1.73 -4.60
C TYR A 131 0.44 2.30 -3.31
N CYS A 132 1.04 3.49 -3.38
CA CYS A 132 1.40 4.30 -2.22
C CYS A 132 0.61 5.60 -2.33
N ILE A 133 -0.35 5.80 -1.44
CA ILE A 133 -1.31 6.90 -1.52
C ILE A 133 -1.27 7.69 -0.22
N SER A 134 -1.01 9.00 -0.32
CA SER A 134 -1.20 9.91 0.80
C SER A 134 -2.53 10.62 0.63
N VAL A 135 -3.36 10.58 1.66
CA VAL A 135 -4.68 11.19 1.67
C VAL A 135 -4.85 12.14 2.85
N LYS A 136 -5.72 13.13 2.68
CA LYS A 136 -6.24 13.96 3.75
C LYS A 136 -7.65 13.47 4.12
N LEU A 137 -7.90 13.31 5.40
CA LEU A 137 -9.23 13.04 5.94
C LEU A 137 -9.98 14.38 6.02
N GLU A 138 -11.08 14.50 5.29
CA GLU A 138 -11.92 15.69 5.35
C GLU A 138 -12.79 15.66 6.62
N GLU A 139 -13.29 16.81 7.06
CA GLU A 139 -14.09 16.93 8.30
C GLU A 139 -15.33 16.02 8.30
N GLU A 140 -15.88 15.72 7.13
CA GLU A 140 -17.02 14.82 6.95
C GLU A 140 -16.62 13.34 6.82
N CYS A 141 -15.34 13.00 6.94
CA CYS A 141 -14.86 11.63 6.88
C CYS A 141 -15.36 10.86 8.11
N ARG A 142 -16.02 9.74 7.86
CA ARG A 142 -16.56 8.88 8.93
C ARG A 142 -15.54 7.84 9.41
N LEU A 143 -14.40 7.72 8.72
CA LEU A 143 -13.35 6.77 9.03
C LEU A 143 -12.35 7.45 9.96
N GLY A 144 -12.39 7.13 11.25
CA GLY A 144 -11.56 7.75 12.28
C GLY A 144 -10.38 6.92 12.74
N SER A 145 -10.32 5.65 12.37
CA SER A 145 -9.25 4.73 12.80
C SER A 145 -8.51 4.10 11.62
N VAL A 146 -7.31 3.59 11.92
CA VAL A 146 -6.48 2.84 10.95
C VAL A 146 -7.23 1.62 10.42
N GLU A 147 -7.90 0.89 11.31
CA GLU A 147 -8.65 -0.33 11.00
C GLU A 147 -9.86 -0.04 10.12
N GLU A 148 -10.57 1.06 10.38
CA GLU A 148 -11.73 1.46 9.56
C GLU A 148 -11.31 1.83 8.13
N ILE A 149 -10.23 2.59 7.99
CA ILE A 149 -9.68 2.96 6.68
C ILE A 149 -9.18 1.70 5.94
N ALA A 150 -8.41 0.84 6.62
CA ALA A 150 -7.91 -0.38 6.03
C ALA A 150 -9.03 -1.33 5.61
N GLY A 151 -10.06 -1.50 6.45
CA GLY A 151 -11.25 -2.29 6.14
C GLY A 151 -12.03 -1.76 4.95
N ALA A 152 -12.22 -0.45 4.87
CA ALA A 152 -12.91 0.18 3.75
C ALA A 152 -12.15 0.01 2.42
N VAL A 153 -10.83 0.11 2.45
CA VAL A 153 -9.97 -0.15 1.30
C VAL A 153 -10.03 -1.62 0.91
N HIS A 154 -9.98 -2.53 1.88
CA HIS A 154 -10.08 -3.98 1.64
C HIS A 154 -11.40 -4.33 0.94
N ASN A 155 -12.53 -3.87 1.46
CA ASN A 155 -13.84 -4.08 0.85
C ASN A 155 -13.91 -3.52 -0.58
N THR A 156 -13.26 -2.38 -0.84
CA THR A 156 -13.17 -1.82 -2.20
C THR A 156 -12.42 -2.76 -3.14
N LEU A 157 -11.30 -3.32 -2.70
CA LEU A 157 -10.52 -4.27 -3.50
C LEU A 157 -11.30 -5.56 -3.76
N GLU A 158 -12.01 -6.08 -2.78
CA GLU A 158 -12.88 -7.26 -2.95
C GLU A 158 -13.98 -7.02 -3.99
N MET A 159 -14.64 -5.86 -3.96
CA MET A 159 -15.63 -5.50 -4.98
C MET A 159 -15.02 -5.43 -6.38
N ILE A 160 -13.81 -4.85 -6.51
CA ILE A 160 -13.10 -4.79 -7.78
C ILE A 160 -12.76 -6.19 -8.30
N GLU A 161 -12.35 -7.08 -7.42
CA GLU A 161 -12.04 -8.49 -7.74
C GLU A 161 -13.28 -9.23 -8.24
N GLN A 162 -14.39 -9.15 -7.51
CA GLN A 162 -15.66 -9.78 -7.85
C GLN A 162 -16.19 -9.30 -9.21
N GLU A 163 -16.15 -8.00 -9.49
CA GLU A 163 -16.56 -7.47 -10.79
C GLU A 163 -15.64 -7.91 -11.92
N SER A 164 -14.35 -8.07 -11.66
CA SER A 164 -13.39 -8.54 -12.66
C SER A 164 -13.64 -9.99 -13.03
N ALA A 165 -13.95 -10.85 -12.06
CA ALA A 165 -14.30 -12.25 -12.27
C ALA A 165 -15.59 -12.42 -13.09
N GLN A 166 -16.57 -11.54 -12.91
CA GLN A 166 -17.83 -11.59 -13.67
C GLN A 166 -17.70 -11.12 -15.12
N ASN A 167 -16.67 -10.34 -15.45
CA ASN A 167 -16.44 -9.84 -16.80
C ASN A 167 -15.53 -10.75 -17.64
N GLU A 168 -14.95 -11.80 -17.06
CA GLU A 168 -14.12 -12.78 -17.77
C GLU A 168 -14.93 -13.93 -18.39
N ASP A 169 -16.25 -14.00 -18.20
CA ASP A 169 -17.15 -14.97 -18.85
C ASP A 169 -18.04 -14.33 -19.93
N PRO A 170 -17.52 -14.03 -21.14
CA PRO A 170 -18.38 -14.01 -22.30
C PRO A 170 -17.91 -15.07 -23.30
N ASN A 171 -18.67 -16.14 -23.38
CA ASN A 171 -18.71 -16.94 -24.59
C ASN A 171 -17.91 -18.25 -24.62
N THR A 172 -18.46 -19.27 -23.99
CA THR A 172 -18.40 -20.63 -24.54
C THR A 172 -19.83 -21.17 -24.72
N ASN A 173 -20.54 -20.59 -25.70
CA ASN A 173 -21.62 -21.36 -26.30
C ASN A 173 -21.96 -20.80 -27.67
N THR A 174 -21.31 -21.33 -28.72
CA THR A 174 -21.94 -21.41 -30.05
C THR A 174 -21.33 -22.61 -30.80
N SER A 175 -22.10 -23.65 -30.88
CA SER A 175 -22.28 -24.68 -31.91
C SER A 175 -22.13 -26.07 -31.47
#